data_6a1d335e7bf8aa01d6c5f22e038c31a6
#
_entry.id   6a1d335e7bf8aa01d6c5f22e038c31a6
#
_cell.length_a   1.000
_cell.length_b   1.000
_cell.length_c   1.000
_cell.angle_alpha   90.00
_cell.angle_beta   90.00
_cell.angle_gamma   90.00
#
_symmetry.space_group_name_H-M   'P 1'
#
loop_
_entity.id
_entity.type
_entity.pdbx_description
1 polymer ?
#
loop_
_entity_poly.entity_id
_entity_poly.type
_entity_poly.pdbx_seq_one_letter_code
_entity_poly.pdbx_strand_id
1 'polypeptide(L)' 'MKNAVMMLNEMFPPPGAAQYKVLSMKGSPNNPTFSMVCTIDGQEFEGTGRSKKEAKLAASQLALSTLFGKVTSKIRQR' A
#
# COMPACT_ATOMS: atom_id res chain seq x y z
N MET A 1 -0.83 -15.89 8.97
CA MET A 1 0.09 -14.98 8.26
C MET A 1 -0.50 -13.59 8.11
N LYS A 2 0.33 -12.59 8.22
CA LYS A 2 -0.12 -11.22 8.08
C LYS A 2 0.17 -10.71 6.68
N ASN A 3 -0.78 -9.97 6.13
CA ASN A 3 -0.54 -9.31 4.84
C ASN A 3 -0.01 -7.90 5.07
N ALA A 4 0.30 -7.21 3.98
CA ALA A 4 0.90 -5.88 4.09
C ALA A 4 0.00 -4.89 4.82
N VAL A 5 -1.30 -4.99 4.62
CA VAL A 5 -2.24 -4.09 5.29
C VAL A 5 -2.17 -4.27 6.79
N MET A 6 -2.16 -5.51 7.23
CA MET A 6 -2.07 -5.81 8.66
C MET A 6 -0.75 -5.35 9.26
N MET A 7 0.33 -5.55 8.53
CA MET A 7 1.64 -5.13 9.01
C MET A 7 1.72 -3.62 9.16
N LEU A 8 1.16 -2.89 8.20
CA LEU A 8 1.12 -1.43 8.30
C LEU A 8 0.30 -0.97 9.47
N ASN A 9 -0.82 -1.64 9.73
CA ASN A 9 -1.67 -1.29 10.87
C ASN A 9 -0.93 -1.46 12.19
N GLU A 10 -0.06 -2.43 12.27
CA GLU A 10 0.74 -2.66 13.48
C GLU A 10 1.86 -1.65 13.61
N MET A 11 2.49 -1.32 12.49
CA MET A 11 3.61 -0.38 12.51
C MET A 11 3.16 1.06 12.73
N PHE A 12 1.98 1.39 12.23
CA PHE A 12 1.45 2.75 12.31
C PHE A 12 0.06 2.74 12.92
N PRO A 13 -0.03 2.58 14.24
CA PRO A 13 -1.35 2.60 14.89
C PRO A 13 -1.94 4.00 14.88
N PRO A 14 -3.26 4.12 15.07
CA PRO A 14 -3.89 5.43 15.13
C PRO A 14 -3.25 6.31 16.21
N PRO A 15 -3.17 7.63 15.99
CA PRO A 15 -3.77 8.37 14.88
C PRO A 15 -2.96 8.37 13.58
N GLY A 16 -1.76 7.80 13.57
CA GLY A 16 -0.90 7.81 12.40
C GLY A 16 -1.14 6.65 11.45
N ALA A 17 -2.29 6.01 11.54
CA ALA A 17 -2.56 4.82 10.73
C ALA A 17 -2.63 5.15 9.24
N ALA A 18 -2.33 4.14 8.44
CA ALA A 18 -2.43 4.25 6.99
C ALA A 18 -3.85 4.58 6.58
N GLN A 19 -3.99 5.46 5.61
CA GLN A 19 -5.28 5.83 5.07
C GLN A 19 -5.34 5.45 3.61
N TYR A 20 -6.52 5.02 3.16
CA TYR A 20 -6.70 4.50 1.82
C TYR A 20 -7.77 5.28 1.08
N LYS A 21 -7.52 5.55 -0.19
CA LYS A 21 -8.47 6.29 -1.01
C LYS A 21 -8.49 5.68 -2.40
N VAL A 22 -9.69 5.51 -2.95
CA VAL A 22 -9.84 5.05 -4.32
C VAL A 22 -9.59 6.23 -5.25
N LEU A 23 -8.65 6.07 -6.17
CA LEU A 23 -8.34 7.10 -7.14
C LEU A 23 -9.19 6.96 -8.38
N SER A 24 -9.28 5.77 -8.93
CA SER A 24 -10.01 5.57 -10.17
C SER A 24 -10.31 4.10 -10.38
N MET A 25 -11.22 3.87 -11.31
CA MET A 25 -11.50 2.53 -11.81
C MET A 25 -11.52 2.63 -13.32
N LYS A 26 -10.72 1.80 -13.96
CA LYS A 26 -10.59 1.81 -15.42
C LYS A 26 -10.74 0.40 -15.95
N GLY A 27 -10.81 0.29 -17.28
CA GLY A 27 -10.91 -0.99 -17.92
C GLY A 27 -12.36 -1.37 -18.20
N SER A 28 -12.56 -2.55 -18.76
CA SER A 28 -13.90 -3.03 -19.10
C SER A 28 -14.57 -3.64 -17.86
N PRO A 29 -15.90 -3.78 -17.90
CA PRO A 29 -16.59 -4.42 -16.78
C PRO A 29 -16.08 -5.83 -16.49
N ASN A 30 -15.60 -6.53 -17.51
CA ASN A 30 -15.10 -7.88 -17.33
C ASN A 30 -13.66 -7.91 -16.85
N ASN A 31 -12.95 -6.80 -16.95
CA ASN A 31 -11.55 -6.74 -16.59
C ASN A 31 -11.23 -5.35 -16.02
N PRO A 32 -11.80 -5.02 -14.87
CA PRO A 32 -11.59 -3.69 -14.29
C PRO A 32 -10.21 -3.56 -13.69
N THR A 33 -9.74 -2.32 -13.61
CA THR A 33 -8.51 -2.00 -12.90
C THR A 33 -8.83 -0.88 -11.92
N PHE A 34 -8.63 -1.15 -10.66
CA PHE A 34 -8.81 -0.18 -9.59
C PHE A 34 -7.47 0.41 -9.19
N SER A 35 -7.46 1.71 -8.95
CA SER A 35 -6.27 2.38 -8.43
C SER A 35 -6.62 2.95 -7.06
N MET A 36 -5.76 2.67 -6.09
CA MET A 36 -5.93 3.19 -4.74
C MET A 36 -4.62 3.80 -4.28
N VAL A 37 -4.73 4.76 -3.39
CA VAL A 37 -3.55 5.34 -2.77
C VAL A 37 -3.58 5.06 -1.27
N CYS A 38 -2.42 4.72 -0.74
CA CYS A 38 -2.21 4.53 0.68
C CYS A 38 -1.36 5.70 1.16
N THR A 39 -1.86 6.44 2.15
CA THR A 39 -1.13 7.58 2.69
C THR A 39 -0.66 7.25 4.10
N ILE A 40 0.64 7.34 4.31
CA ILE A 40 1.25 7.09 5.60
C ILE A 40 2.28 8.18 5.85
N ASP A 41 2.13 8.86 6.98
CA ASP A 41 3.13 9.85 7.41
C ASP A 41 3.40 10.88 6.32
N GLY A 42 2.35 11.32 5.63
CA GLY A 42 2.47 12.32 4.59
C GLY A 42 2.97 11.82 3.26
N GLN A 43 3.27 10.54 3.15
CA GLN A 43 3.72 9.93 1.89
C GLN A 43 2.59 9.15 1.26
N GLU A 44 2.53 9.21 -0.07
CA GLU A 44 1.47 8.53 -0.82
C GLU A 44 2.06 7.39 -1.64
N PHE A 45 1.38 6.25 -1.61
CA PHE A 45 1.79 5.07 -2.35
C PHE A 45 0.61 4.55 -3.14
N GLU A 46 0.75 4.48 -4.44
CA GLU A 46 -0.34 4.06 -5.32
C GLU A 46 -0.20 2.58 -5.66
N GLY A 47 -1.34 1.87 -5.63
CA GLY A 47 -1.39 0.48 -6.02
C GLY A 47 -2.58 0.23 -6.92
N THR A 48 -2.46 -0.77 -7.79
CA THR A 48 -3.53 -1.15 -8.69
C THR A 48 -3.85 -2.62 -8.54
N GLY A 49 -5.08 -2.97 -8.90
CA GLY A 49 -5.52 -4.35 -8.85
C GLY A 49 -6.86 -4.49 -9.52
N ARG A 50 -7.33 -5.72 -9.64
CA ARG A 50 -8.60 -5.99 -10.27
C ARG A 50 -9.79 -5.77 -9.35
N SER A 51 -9.54 -5.53 -8.08
CA SER A 51 -10.56 -5.19 -7.11
C SER A 51 -9.98 -4.16 -6.17
N LYS A 52 -10.86 -3.51 -5.41
CA LYS A 52 -10.41 -2.55 -4.42
C LYS A 52 -9.48 -3.22 -3.40
N LYS A 53 -9.80 -4.44 -3.03
CA LYS A 53 -9.00 -5.18 -2.07
C LYS A 53 -7.59 -5.42 -2.61
N GLU A 54 -7.48 -5.82 -3.88
CA GLU A 54 -6.18 -6.04 -4.48
C GLU A 54 -5.40 -4.75 -4.64
N ALA A 55 -6.08 -3.68 -5.04
CA ALA A 55 -5.44 -2.38 -5.17
C ALA A 55 -4.93 -1.89 -3.82
N LYS A 56 -5.74 -2.07 -2.78
CA LYS A 56 -5.35 -1.68 -1.44
C LYS A 56 -4.12 -2.46 -0.98
N LEU A 57 -4.12 -3.76 -1.25
CA LEU A 57 -2.98 -4.59 -0.89
C LEU A 57 -1.73 -4.17 -1.64
N ALA A 58 -1.88 -3.89 -2.94
CA ALA A 58 -0.74 -3.46 -3.75
C ALA A 58 -0.16 -2.15 -3.23
N ALA A 59 -1.02 -1.19 -2.90
CA ALA A 59 -0.57 0.08 -2.33
C ALA A 59 0.14 -0.15 -1.00
N SER A 60 -0.40 -1.03 -0.18
CA SER A 60 0.20 -1.34 1.11
C SER A 60 1.56 -2.01 0.96
N GLN A 61 1.68 -2.90 -0.02
CA GLN A 61 2.95 -3.57 -0.28
C GLN A 61 4.01 -2.58 -0.74
N LEU A 62 3.62 -1.62 -1.58
CA LEU A 62 4.54 -0.59 -2.02
C LEU A 62 4.99 0.28 -0.84
N ALA A 63 4.04 0.66 0.01
CA ALA A 63 4.36 1.46 1.19
C ALA A 63 5.32 0.70 2.09
N LEU A 64 5.01 -0.56 2.34
CA LEU A 64 5.82 -1.39 3.23
C LEU A 64 7.23 -1.55 2.67
N SER A 65 7.33 -1.85 1.38
CA SER A 65 8.62 -2.00 0.71
C SER A 65 9.45 -0.72 0.80
N THR A 66 8.80 0.41 0.53
CA THR A 66 9.49 1.69 0.52
C THR A 66 9.99 2.06 1.90
N LEU A 67 9.14 1.90 2.91
CA LEU A 67 9.50 2.28 4.27
C LEU A 67 10.53 1.33 4.86
N PHE A 68 10.31 0.04 4.67
CA PHE A 68 11.29 -0.96 5.12
C PHE A 68 12.54 -0.94 4.27
N GLY A 69 12.36 -0.64 2.97
CA GLY A 69 13.48 -0.63 2.05
C GLY A 69 14.57 0.33 2.47
N LYS A 70 14.17 1.46 3.03
CA LYS A 70 15.15 2.44 3.49
C LYS A 70 16.00 1.89 4.64
N VAL A 71 15.36 1.13 5.51
CA VAL A 71 16.07 0.54 6.65
C VAL A 71 16.88 -0.66 6.21
N THR A 72 16.27 -1.55 5.45
CA THR A 72 16.95 -2.75 4.99
C THR A 72 18.06 -2.46 4.02
N SER A 73 17.95 -1.37 3.26
CA SER A 73 19.03 -0.98 2.36
C SER A 73 20.31 -0.77 3.11
N LYS A 74 20.23 -0.11 4.24
CA LYS A 74 21.42 0.14 5.06
C LYS A 74 21.97 -1.16 5.61
N ILE A 75 21.09 -2.04 6.05
CA ILE A 75 21.50 -3.30 6.63
C ILE A 75 22.14 -4.19 5.58
N ARG A 76 21.59 -4.19 4.38
CA ARG A 76 22.08 -5.05 3.31
C ARG A 76 23.36 -4.54 2.69
N GLN A 77 23.68 -3.32 2.95
CA GLN A 77 24.96 -2.78 2.50
C GLN A 77 26.10 -3.54 3.16
N ARG A 78 27.00 -3.97 2.38
CA ARG A 78 28.15 -4.68 2.92
C ARG A 78 29.39 -4.39 2.16
#